data_2a790702b8df00690b1f934225c1288e
#
_entry.id   2a790702b8df00690b1f934225c1288e
#
_cell.length_a   1.000
_cell.length_b   1.000
_cell.length_c   1.000
_cell.angle_alpha   90.00
_cell.angle_beta   90.00
_cell.angle_gamma   90.00
#
_symmetry.space_group_name_H-M   'P 1'
#
loop_
_entity.id
_entity.type
_entity.pdbx_description
1 polymer ?
#
loop_
_entity_poly.entity_id
_entity_poly.type
_entity_poly.pdbx_seq_one_letter_code
_entity_poly.pdbx_strand_id
1 'polypeptide(L)'
;RALGVRIQDRVRPARIKGVLEKMTQATTTELSPHLKDLENESIHIIREVAGQFDKIGLLFSGGKDSCVVLELARRAFAPAAMPIELLHVDTGHNFPEVIQFRDELVEKHGLRLRVAEVQDWIDRGDLQERPDGTRNPLQTVPLVETIAEVGYNAVLGGARRDEERARAKERVFSVRDSFGGWDPRRQRPELWDLYNGATLPGENVRVFPISNWTEADVWEYIGARGIALPSIYFTHDREVFGRDGMWLTPGEWGGPRDGEQLETRRVRYRTVGDMSCTGAVDSDASTIDEVLVEIANSTLTERGATRADDRLSESAMEDRKKEGYF
;
A
#
# COMPACT_ATOMS: atom_id res chain seq x y z
N ARG A 1 -41.49 3.65 -29.09
CA ARG A 1 -42.02 4.00 -27.75
C ARG A 1 -40.93 3.71 -26.77
N ALA A 2 -40.28 4.77 -26.27
CA ALA A 2 -39.25 4.74 -25.26
C ALA A 2 -39.93 4.61 -23.88
N LEU A 3 -39.36 3.77 -23.04
CA LEU A 3 -39.64 3.74 -21.60
C LEU A 3 -38.34 4.14 -20.88
N GLY A 4 -38.37 5.36 -20.37
CA GLY A 4 -37.29 5.88 -19.53
C GLY A 4 -37.38 5.30 -18.12
N VAL A 5 -36.25 4.88 -17.60
CA VAL A 5 -36.05 4.61 -16.16
C VAL A 5 -35.30 5.81 -15.59
N ARG A 6 -35.97 6.54 -14.69
CA ARG A 6 -35.37 7.61 -13.88
C ARG A 6 -34.66 6.96 -12.71
N ILE A 7 -33.34 7.13 -12.64
CA ILE A 7 -32.58 6.94 -11.39
C ILE A 7 -32.42 8.33 -10.77
N GLN A 8 -33.16 8.59 -9.72
CA GLN A 8 -32.89 9.69 -8.78
C GLN A 8 -32.78 9.06 -7.40
N ASP A 9 -31.56 9.02 -6.87
CA ASP A 9 -31.34 9.24 -5.44
C ASP A 9 -29.94 9.82 -5.26
N ARG A 10 -29.91 11.15 -5.20
CA ARG A 10 -28.73 11.93 -4.87
C ARG A 10 -28.58 11.93 -3.36
N VAL A 11 -27.60 11.20 -2.84
CA VAL A 11 -27.11 11.37 -1.47
C VAL A 11 -26.53 12.78 -1.34
N ARG A 12 -27.02 13.54 -0.35
CA ARG A 12 -26.73 14.96 -0.19
C ARG A 12 -25.26 15.22 0.16
N PRO A 13 -24.55 16.14 -0.56
CA PRO A 13 -23.13 16.45 -0.34
C PRO A 13 -22.80 17.11 1.02
N ALA A 14 -23.80 17.59 1.76
CA ALA A 14 -23.59 18.36 2.98
C ALA A 14 -23.12 17.56 4.20
N ARG A 15 -23.31 16.21 4.21
CA ARG A 15 -22.89 15.37 5.35
C ARG A 15 -21.40 14.98 5.28
N ILE A 16 -20.85 14.95 4.07
CA ILE A 16 -19.45 14.55 3.81
C ILE A 16 -18.50 15.72 4.15
N LYS A 17 -18.90 16.96 3.88
CA LYS A 17 -18.11 18.15 4.22
C LYS A 17 -17.83 18.28 5.73
N GLY A 18 -18.80 17.95 6.58
CA GLY A 18 -18.66 18.06 8.04
C GLY A 18 -17.73 17.02 8.67
N VAL A 19 -17.49 15.89 8.01
CA VAL A 19 -16.53 14.86 8.46
C VAL A 19 -15.11 15.27 8.04
N LEU A 20 -14.94 15.75 6.81
CA LEU A 20 -13.66 16.26 6.30
C LEU A 20 -13.17 17.52 7.07
N GLU A 21 -14.07 18.42 7.45
CA GLU A 21 -13.71 19.63 8.25
C GLU A 21 -13.29 19.27 9.68
N LYS A 22 -13.84 18.20 10.27
CA LYS A 22 -13.40 17.72 11.60
C LYS A 22 -12.05 17.02 11.58
N MET A 23 -11.66 16.40 10.45
CA MET A 23 -10.34 15.78 10.27
C MET A 23 -9.23 16.79 9.93
N THR A 24 -9.55 18.04 9.61
CA THR A 24 -8.58 19.07 9.19
C THR A 24 -8.04 19.90 10.38
N GLN A 25 -8.46 19.64 11.60
CA GLN A 25 -7.90 20.26 12.83
C GLN A 25 -7.01 19.29 13.61
N ALA A 26 -6.14 18.56 12.93
CA ALA A 26 -5.05 17.88 13.61
C ALA A 26 -4.02 18.96 14.01
N THR A 27 -3.94 19.24 15.29
CA THR A 27 -2.83 19.96 15.91
C THR A 27 -1.55 19.26 15.50
N THR A 28 -0.71 19.92 14.69
CA THR A 28 0.60 19.41 14.29
C THR A 28 1.42 19.23 15.58
N THR A 29 1.43 18.01 16.11
CA THR A 29 2.19 17.68 17.29
C THR A 29 3.67 17.70 16.94
N GLU A 30 4.52 18.25 17.80
CA GLU A 30 5.97 18.22 17.58
C GLU A 30 6.43 16.76 17.56
N LEU A 31 7.17 16.36 16.51
CA LEU A 31 7.70 15.00 16.41
C LEU A 31 8.67 14.70 17.56
N SER A 32 8.62 13.48 18.08
CA SER A 32 9.66 12.97 18.97
C SER A 32 11.03 13.02 18.26
N PRO A 33 12.15 13.10 19.01
CA PRO A 33 13.47 13.03 18.39
C PRO A 33 13.66 11.82 17.46
N HIS A 34 13.17 10.64 17.89
CA HIS A 34 13.21 9.42 17.10
C HIS A 34 12.47 9.57 15.75
N LEU A 35 11.24 10.06 15.76
CA LEU A 35 10.48 10.27 14.53
C LEU A 35 11.08 11.37 13.64
N LYS A 36 11.74 12.38 14.23
CA LYS A 36 12.50 13.39 13.45
C LYS A 36 13.68 12.76 12.72
N ASP A 37 14.41 11.85 13.38
CA ASP A 37 15.54 11.15 12.77
C ASP A 37 15.07 10.25 11.63
N LEU A 38 13.99 9.47 11.83
CA LEU A 38 13.38 8.65 10.79
C LEU A 38 12.85 9.48 9.61
N GLU A 39 12.18 10.62 9.87
CA GLU A 39 11.73 11.54 8.82
C GLU A 39 12.91 12.08 8.01
N ASN A 40 13.98 12.50 8.68
CA ASN A 40 15.18 13.05 8.03
C ASN A 40 15.89 11.99 7.17
N GLU A 41 16.05 10.77 7.67
CA GLU A 41 16.60 9.63 6.92
C GLU A 41 15.78 9.37 5.65
N SER A 42 14.47 9.25 5.80
CA SER A 42 13.57 8.98 4.67
C SER A 42 13.60 10.10 3.62
N ILE A 43 13.59 11.35 4.05
CA ILE A 43 13.70 12.51 3.16
C ILE A 43 15.08 12.53 2.44
N HIS A 44 16.17 12.19 3.14
CA HIS A 44 17.47 12.04 2.54
C HIS A 44 17.46 10.97 1.43
N ILE A 45 16.96 9.77 1.74
CA ILE A 45 16.83 8.68 0.77
C ILE A 45 16.04 9.12 -0.48
N ILE A 46 14.90 9.78 -0.31
CA ILE A 46 14.05 10.23 -1.41
C ILE A 46 14.78 11.28 -2.28
N ARG A 47 15.55 12.17 -1.66
CA ARG A 47 16.36 13.17 -2.39
C ARG A 47 17.53 12.53 -3.13
N GLU A 48 18.19 11.53 -2.54
CA GLU A 48 19.21 10.73 -3.21
C GLU A 48 18.65 10.03 -4.46
N VAL A 49 17.46 9.48 -4.38
CA VAL A 49 16.76 8.91 -5.54
C VAL A 49 16.58 9.97 -6.64
N ALA A 50 16.08 11.14 -6.27
CA ALA A 50 15.83 12.21 -7.25
C ALA A 50 17.13 12.79 -7.85
N GLY A 51 18.25 12.69 -7.13
CA GLY A 51 19.55 13.09 -7.63
C GLY A 51 20.23 12.07 -8.55
N GLN A 52 19.83 10.81 -8.47
CA GLN A 52 20.47 9.69 -9.19
C GLN A 52 19.65 9.13 -10.35
N PHE A 53 18.33 9.40 -10.40
CA PHE A 53 17.41 8.80 -11.37
C PHE A 53 16.54 9.85 -12.05
N ASP A 54 16.32 9.69 -13.36
CA ASP A 54 15.53 10.61 -14.17
C ASP A 54 14.02 10.30 -14.13
N LYS A 55 13.65 9.01 -14.11
CA LYS A 55 12.27 8.56 -14.10
C LYS A 55 11.94 7.77 -12.84
N ILE A 56 11.15 8.38 -11.98
CA ILE A 56 10.86 7.84 -10.66
C ILE A 56 9.36 7.63 -10.52
N GLY A 57 8.97 6.40 -10.11
CA GLY A 57 7.63 6.05 -9.69
C GLY A 57 7.54 5.91 -8.17
N LEU A 58 6.33 6.06 -7.63
CA LEU A 58 5.99 5.71 -6.25
C LEU A 58 4.82 4.75 -6.27
N LEU A 59 4.99 3.53 -5.77
CA LEU A 59 3.91 2.58 -5.63
C LEU A 59 2.94 3.03 -4.57
N PHE A 60 1.74 3.33 -5.01
CA PHE A 60 0.69 3.86 -4.16
C PHE A 60 -0.51 2.90 -4.13
N SER A 61 -0.56 2.06 -3.11
CA SER A 61 -1.67 1.13 -2.89
C SER A 61 -2.84 1.74 -2.10
N GLY A 62 -2.72 2.99 -1.65
CA GLY A 62 -3.64 3.58 -0.67
C GLY A 62 -3.47 3.05 0.75
N GLY A 63 -2.53 2.14 0.97
CA GLY A 63 -2.17 1.64 2.29
C GLY A 63 -1.42 2.67 3.14
N LYS A 64 -1.47 2.54 4.47
CA LYS A 64 -0.86 3.48 5.41
C LYS A 64 0.62 3.76 5.14
N ASP A 65 1.38 2.71 4.79
CA ASP A 65 2.81 2.83 4.51
C ASP A 65 3.06 3.65 3.23
N SER A 66 2.30 3.40 2.16
CA SER A 66 2.39 4.18 0.93
C SER A 66 1.92 5.64 1.13
N CYS A 67 0.96 5.88 2.02
CA CYS A 67 0.55 7.24 2.41
C CYS A 67 1.67 8.00 3.14
N VAL A 68 2.41 7.31 4.02
CA VAL A 68 3.58 7.89 4.71
C VAL A 68 4.69 8.20 3.70
N VAL A 69 5.02 7.27 2.79
CA VAL A 69 6.04 7.52 1.75
C VAL A 69 5.64 8.68 0.85
N LEU A 70 4.36 8.81 0.49
CA LEU A 70 3.86 9.94 -0.30
C LEU A 70 4.02 11.27 0.46
N GLU A 71 3.67 11.33 1.73
CA GLU A 71 3.83 12.56 2.53
C GLU A 71 5.32 12.93 2.68
N LEU A 72 6.19 11.95 2.94
CA LEU A 72 7.64 12.15 2.99
C LEU A 72 8.19 12.67 1.65
N ALA A 73 7.71 12.11 0.52
CA ALA A 73 8.10 12.56 -0.80
C ALA A 73 7.63 14.01 -1.06
N ARG A 74 6.40 14.36 -0.71
CA ARG A 74 5.92 15.74 -0.81
C ARG A 74 6.77 16.70 0.02
N ARG A 75 7.14 16.32 1.25
CA ARG A 75 8.02 17.11 2.14
C ARG A 75 9.43 17.22 1.60
N ALA A 76 9.96 16.18 0.99
CA ALA A 76 11.32 16.18 0.43
C ALA A 76 11.51 17.28 -0.62
N PHE A 77 10.47 17.64 -1.36
CA PHE A 77 10.51 18.62 -2.44
C PHE A 77 9.85 19.96 -2.10
N ALA A 78 9.12 20.07 -0.98
CA ALA A 78 8.46 21.32 -0.62
C ALA A 78 9.45 22.50 -0.54
N PRO A 79 9.08 23.71 -1.05
CA PRO A 79 7.77 24.09 -1.59
C PRO A 79 7.56 23.77 -3.08
N ALA A 80 8.52 23.12 -3.76
CA ALA A 80 8.39 22.74 -5.16
C ALA A 80 7.39 21.56 -5.32
N ALA A 81 6.85 21.39 -6.53
CA ALA A 81 6.05 20.24 -6.85
C ALA A 81 6.89 18.95 -6.82
N MET A 82 6.29 17.87 -6.32
CA MET A 82 6.92 16.56 -6.28
C MET A 82 7.12 16.01 -7.72
N PRO A 83 8.35 15.68 -8.13
CA PRO A 83 8.63 15.22 -9.49
C PRO A 83 8.27 13.74 -9.74
N ILE A 84 7.77 13.03 -8.74
CA ILE A 84 7.51 11.60 -8.74
C ILE A 84 6.07 11.34 -9.19
N GLU A 85 5.88 10.34 -10.07
CA GLU A 85 4.56 9.86 -10.51
C GLU A 85 4.09 8.72 -9.60
N LEU A 86 2.81 8.73 -9.19
CA LEU A 86 2.22 7.60 -8.48
C LEU A 86 1.91 6.47 -9.46
N LEU A 87 2.20 5.24 -9.07
CA LEU A 87 1.82 4.02 -9.77
C LEU A 87 0.94 3.17 -8.88
N HIS A 88 -0.29 2.93 -9.30
CA HIS A 88 -1.24 2.04 -8.65
C HIS A 88 -1.48 0.82 -9.54
N VAL A 89 -1.39 -0.39 -8.96
CA VAL A 89 -1.83 -1.61 -9.65
C VAL A 89 -3.22 -1.94 -9.15
N ASP A 90 -4.19 -1.85 -10.05
CA ASP A 90 -5.60 -2.13 -9.74
C ASP A 90 -5.93 -3.58 -10.10
N THR A 91 -6.30 -4.37 -9.10
CA THR A 91 -6.71 -5.77 -9.31
C THR A 91 -8.17 -5.90 -9.77
N GLY A 92 -8.96 -4.83 -9.70
CA GLY A 92 -10.41 -4.86 -9.79
C GLY A 92 -11.08 -5.39 -8.51
N HIS A 93 -10.30 -5.89 -7.55
CA HIS A 93 -10.76 -6.39 -6.24
C HIS A 93 -10.29 -5.51 -5.08
N ASN A 94 -9.91 -4.28 -5.35
CA ASN A 94 -9.53 -3.31 -4.33
C ASN A 94 -10.77 -2.84 -3.54
N PHE A 95 -10.57 -2.48 -2.29
CA PHE A 95 -11.64 -1.89 -1.47
C PHE A 95 -12.14 -0.58 -2.09
N PRO A 96 -13.47 -0.41 -2.30
CA PRO A 96 -14.01 0.83 -2.87
C PRO A 96 -13.58 2.09 -2.08
N GLU A 97 -13.49 1.98 -0.76
CA GLU A 97 -13.05 3.07 0.13
C GLU A 97 -11.59 3.48 -0.15
N VAL A 98 -10.75 2.54 -0.59
CA VAL A 98 -9.36 2.79 -0.93
C VAL A 98 -9.25 3.47 -2.29
N ILE A 99 -10.01 3.02 -3.27
CA ILE A 99 -10.06 3.63 -4.60
C ILE A 99 -10.57 5.07 -4.51
N GLN A 100 -11.68 5.28 -3.78
CA GLN A 100 -12.21 6.62 -3.55
C GLN A 100 -11.18 7.53 -2.87
N PHE A 101 -10.56 7.05 -1.80
CA PHE A 101 -9.51 7.79 -1.08
C PHE A 101 -8.34 8.16 -1.99
N ARG A 102 -7.86 7.21 -2.82
CA ARG A 102 -6.79 7.43 -3.79
C ARG A 102 -7.14 8.59 -4.72
N ASP A 103 -8.31 8.54 -5.33
CA ASP A 103 -8.74 9.52 -6.32
C ASP A 103 -8.92 10.91 -5.70
N GLU A 104 -9.56 11.00 -4.52
CA GLU A 104 -9.70 12.25 -3.76
C GLU A 104 -8.32 12.84 -3.36
N LEU A 105 -7.37 11.99 -2.96
CA LEU A 105 -6.02 12.44 -2.58
C LEU A 105 -5.24 12.97 -3.79
N VAL A 106 -5.33 12.28 -4.91
CA VAL A 106 -4.69 12.67 -6.19
C VAL A 106 -5.24 14.02 -6.66
N GLU A 107 -6.56 14.19 -6.68
CA GLU A 107 -7.21 15.45 -7.05
C GLU A 107 -6.82 16.58 -6.10
N LYS A 108 -6.94 16.36 -4.79
CA LYS A 108 -6.64 17.36 -3.75
C LYS A 108 -5.23 17.92 -3.85
N HIS A 109 -4.27 17.11 -4.22
CA HIS A 109 -2.85 17.51 -4.25
C HIS A 109 -2.31 17.72 -5.67
N GLY A 110 -3.13 17.57 -6.71
CA GLY A 110 -2.72 17.71 -8.11
C GLY A 110 -1.61 16.73 -8.49
N LEU A 111 -1.68 15.50 -8.03
CA LEU A 111 -0.66 14.48 -8.24
C LEU A 111 -0.83 13.80 -9.60
N ARG A 112 0.26 13.32 -10.19
CA ARG A 112 0.20 12.47 -11.37
C ARG A 112 0.00 11.02 -10.91
N LEU A 113 -1.02 10.36 -11.44
CA LEU A 113 -1.34 8.97 -11.15
C LEU A 113 -1.37 8.17 -12.45
N ARG A 114 -0.68 7.03 -12.42
CA ARG A 114 -0.78 5.97 -13.42
C ARG A 114 -1.45 4.76 -12.77
N VAL A 115 -2.46 4.22 -13.42
CA VAL A 115 -3.13 3.00 -13.00
C VAL A 115 -2.78 1.90 -14.00
N ALA A 116 -2.34 0.75 -13.48
CA ALA A 116 -2.13 -0.49 -14.22
C ALA A 116 -3.24 -1.45 -13.81
N GLU A 117 -4.26 -1.61 -14.67
CA GLU A 117 -5.42 -2.46 -14.38
C GLU A 117 -5.12 -3.91 -14.76
N VAL A 118 -5.16 -4.84 -13.80
CA VAL A 118 -4.95 -6.28 -14.06
C VAL A 118 -5.92 -6.80 -15.15
N GLN A 119 -7.12 -6.20 -15.22
CA GLN A 119 -8.12 -6.54 -16.23
C GLN A 119 -7.61 -6.36 -17.66
N ASP A 120 -6.83 -5.31 -17.94
CA ASP A 120 -6.28 -5.06 -19.27
C ASP A 120 -5.37 -6.20 -19.75
N TRP A 121 -4.61 -6.81 -18.82
CA TRP A 121 -3.74 -7.97 -19.11
C TRP A 121 -4.54 -9.25 -19.30
N ILE A 122 -5.64 -9.42 -18.58
CA ILE A 122 -6.56 -10.54 -18.75
C ILE A 122 -7.26 -10.42 -20.11
N ASP A 123 -7.77 -9.25 -20.47
CA ASP A 123 -8.48 -9.01 -21.72
C ASP A 123 -7.57 -9.18 -22.97
N ARG A 124 -6.28 -8.89 -22.82
CA ARG A 124 -5.27 -9.15 -23.86
C ARG A 124 -4.87 -10.63 -23.97
N GLY A 125 -5.19 -11.43 -22.96
CA GLY A 125 -4.81 -12.85 -22.86
C GLY A 125 -3.39 -13.08 -22.31
N ASP A 126 -2.74 -12.05 -21.78
CA ASP A 126 -1.39 -12.13 -21.17
C ASP A 126 -1.46 -12.73 -19.78
N LEU A 127 -2.60 -12.60 -19.10
CA LEU A 127 -2.91 -13.21 -17.82
C LEU A 127 -4.21 -14.04 -17.88
N GLN A 128 -4.31 -15.02 -16.99
CA GLN A 128 -5.53 -15.83 -16.82
C GLN A 128 -6.07 -15.68 -15.40
N GLU A 129 -7.40 -15.63 -15.30
CA GLU A 129 -8.07 -15.69 -14.00
C GLU A 129 -7.67 -16.96 -13.25
N ARG A 130 -7.46 -16.83 -11.96
CA ARG A 130 -7.15 -17.96 -11.10
C ARG A 130 -8.43 -18.72 -10.73
N PRO A 131 -8.36 -20.05 -10.60
CA PRO A 131 -9.54 -20.86 -10.20
C PRO A 131 -10.11 -20.47 -8.82
N ASP A 132 -9.29 -19.88 -7.96
CA ASP A 132 -9.67 -19.42 -6.62
C ASP A 132 -10.23 -17.98 -6.61
N GLY A 133 -10.32 -17.33 -7.77
CA GLY A 133 -10.81 -15.97 -7.95
C GLY A 133 -9.88 -14.89 -7.40
N THR A 134 -8.70 -15.24 -6.87
CA THR A 134 -7.77 -14.23 -6.33
C THR A 134 -6.93 -13.58 -7.44
N ARG A 135 -6.83 -12.25 -7.42
CA ARG A 135 -6.02 -11.45 -8.37
C ARG A 135 -4.74 -10.88 -7.74
N ASN A 136 -4.58 -11.01 -6.42
CA ASN A 136 -3.40 -10.47 -5.74
C ASN A 136 -2.06 -10.99 -6.34
N PRO A 137 -1.89 -12.28 -6.67
CA PRO A 137 -0.67 -12.76 -7.33
C PRO A 137 -0.50 -12.23 -8.77
N LEU A 138 -1.60 -11.85 -9.44
CA LEU A 138 -1.56 -11.36 -10.82
C LEU A 138 -1.00 -9.94 -10.96
N GLN A 139 -0.82 -9.21 -9.87
CA GLN A 139 -0.27 -7.84 -9.87
C GLN A 139 1.17 -7.74 -10.37
N THR A 140 1.93 -8.83 -10.30
CA THR A 140 3.36 -8.82 -10.63
C THR A 140 3.62 -8.45 -12.08
N VAL A 141 2.91 -9.06 -13.02
CA VAL A 141 3.10 -8.82 -14.46
C VAL A 141 2.75 -7.39 -14.85
N PRO A 142 1.54 -6.85 -14.53
CA PRO A 142 1.21 -5.44 -14.78
C PRO A 142 2.22 -4.46 -14.19
N LEU A 143 2.71 -4.74 -12.98
CA LEU A 143 3.71 -3.91 -12.32
C LEU A 143 5.02 -3.87 -13.11
N VAL A 144 5.59 -5.05 -13.41
CA VAL A 144 6.90 -5.16 -14.08
C VAL A 144 6.84 -4.59 -15.48
N GLU A 145 5.79 -4.90 -16.25
CA GLU A 145 5.62 -4.38 -17.61
C GLU A 145 5.39 -2.88 -17.63
N THR A 146 4.58 -2.33 -16.74
CA THR A 146 4.38 -0.87 -16.63
C THR A 146 5.68 -0.16 -16.29
N ILE A 147 6.50 -0.73 -15.39
CA ILE A 147 7.81 -0.17 -15.05
C ILE A 147 8.73 -0.12 -16.28
N ALA A 148 8.76 -1.21 -17.05
CA ALA A 148 9.57 -1.30 -18.26
C ALA A 148 9.04 -0.37 -19.37
N GLU A 149 7.73 -0.33 -19.62
CA GLU A 149 7.08 0.50 -20.63
C GLU A 149 7.31 1.99 -20.38
N VAL A 150 7.08 2.43 -19.15
CA VAL A 150 7.33 3.83 -18.76
C VAL A 150 8.82 4.12 -18.69
N GLY A 151 9.63 3.12 -18.40
CA GLY A 151 11.07 3.24 -18.21
C GLY A 151 11.43 3.86 -16.86
N TYR A 152 10.71 3.48 -15.77
CA TYR A 152 11.11 3.91 -14.44
C TYR A 152 12.45 3.29 -14.05
N ASN A 153 13.42 4.14 -13.71
CA ASN A 153 14.74 3.74 -13.23
C ASN A 153 14.72 3.40 -11.75
N ALA A 154 13.85 4.09 -10.98
CA ALA A 154 13.63 3.84 -9.58
C ALA A 154 12.14 3.85 -9.25
N VAL A 155 11.72 2.98 -8.31
CA VAL A 155 10.34 2.93 -7.84
C VAL A 155 10.34 2.87 -6.31
N LEU A 156 9.79 3.90 -5.68
CA LEU A 156 9.64 3.98 -4.22
C LEU A 156 8.53 3.03 -3.75
N GLY A 157 8.73 2.38 -2.62
CA GLY A 157 7.74 1.51 -1.98
C GLY A 157 7.73 1.64 -0.47
N GLY A 158 6.60 1.27 0.13
CA GLY A 158 6.35 1.36 1.56
C GLY A 158 6.80 0.14 2.38
N ALA A 159 7.66 -0.74 1.83
CA ALA A 159 8.09 -1.93 2.56
C ALA A 159 9.00 -1.59 3.74
N ARG A 160 8.78 -2.29 4.85
CA ARG A 160 9.54 -2.16 6.10
C ARG A 160 10.17 -3.49 6.51
N ARG A 161 11.35 -3.44 7.11
CA ARG A 161 12.04 -4.64 7.62
C ARG A 161 11.28 -5.32 8.76
N ASP A 162 10.52 -4.54 9.52
CA ASP A 162 9.68 -4.99 10.63
C ASP A 162 8.47 -5.84 10.18
N GLU A 163 8.01 -5.65 8.96
CA GLU A 163 6.80 -6.24 8.42
C GLU A 163 6.89 -7.76 8.25
N GLU A 164 8.06 -8.24 7.77
CA GLU A 164 8.28 -9.66 7.47
C GLU A 164 9.78 -10.02 7.36
N ARG A 165 10.13 -11.27 7.68
CA ARG A 165 11.51 -11.78 7.59
C ARG A 165 12.15 -11.63 6.22
N ALA A 166 11.40 -11.85 5.15
CA ALA A 166 11.92 -11.72 3.79
C ALA A 166 12.30 -10.28 3.47
N ARG A 167 11.55 -9.30 4.02
CA ARG A 167 11.84 -7.87 3.86
C ARG A 167 13.05 -7.41 4.66
N ALA A 168 13.35 -8.06 5.78
CA ALA A 168 14.55 -7.75 6.58
C ALA A 168 15.88 -7.96 5.81
N LYS A 169 15.87 -8.77 4.75
CA LYS A 169 17.05 -9.01 3.90
C LYS A 169 17.22 -7.97 2.78
N GLU A 170 16.23 -7.16 2.50
CA GLU A 170 16.30 -6.14 1.45
C GLU A 170 17.14 -4.95 1.85
N ARG A 171 17.80 -4.38 0.84
CA ARG A 171 18.48 -3.09 0.95
C ARG A 171 17.49 -1.95 0.77
N VAL A 172 17.85 -0.75 1.21
CA VAL A 172 17.07 0.45 0.93
C VAL A 172 17.02 0.69 -0.58
N PHE A 173 18.17 0.57 -1.28
CA PHE A 173 18.25 0.52 -2.74
C PHE A 173 18.37 -0.93 -3.20
N SER A 174 17.25 -1.55 -3.50
CA SER A 174 17.16 -2.95 -3.88
C SER A 174 17.15 -3.09 -5.40
N VAL A 175 18.27 -3.53 -5.97
CA VAL A 175 18.43 -3.69 -7.42
C VAL A 175 17.58 -4.84 -7.93
N ARG A 176 16.87 -4.60 -9.02
CA ARG A 176 16.14 -5.60 -9.80
C ARG A 176 16.81 -5.79 -11.16
N ASP A 177 16.90 -7.04 -11.60
CA ASP A 177 17.40 -7.35 -12.95
C ASP A 177 16.41 -6.90 -14.04
N SER A 178 16.77 -7.17 -15.30
CA SER A 178 15.96 -6.80 -16.47
C SER A 178 14.59 -7.52 -16.55
N PHE A 179 14.37 -8.53 -15.72
CA PHE A 179 13.10 -9.24 -15.58
C PHE A 179 12.33 -8.86 -14.32
N GLY A 180 12.84 -7.88 -13.55
CA GLY A 180 12.30 -7.45 -12.27
C GLY A 180 12.73 -8.31 -11.08
N GLY A 181 13.50 -9.36 -11.29
CA GLY A 181 13.91 -10.33 -10.28
C GLY A 181 14.92 -9.78 -9.27
N TRP A 182 14.81 -10.27 -8.03
CA TRP A 182 15.71 -9.92 -6.93
C TRP A 182 16.72 -11.06 -6.64
N ASP A 183 18.02 -10.72 -6.64
CA ASP A 183 19.09 -11.62 -6.21
C ASP A 183 19.88 -10.98 -5.05
N PRO A 184 19.91 -11.59 -3.85
CA PRO A 184 20.62 -11.04 -2.69
C PRO A 184 22.14 -10.89 -2.92
N ARG A 185 22.73 -11.69 -3.81
CA ARG A 185 24.17 -11.65 -4.13
C ARG A 185 24.54 -10.44 -4.99
N ARG A 186 23.56 -9.82 -5.66
CA ARG A 186 23.76 -8.66 -6.54
C ARG A 186 23.47 -7.34 -5.83
N GLN A 187 23.04 -7.40 -4.57
CA GLN A 187 22.76 -6.20 -3.79
C GLN A 187 24.06 -5.54 -3.32
N ARG A 188 24.03 -4.22 -3.26
CA ARG A 188 25.21 -3.41 -2.87
C ARG A 188 25.19 -3.15 -1.37
N PRO A 189 26.36 -3.07 -0.71
CA PRO A 189 26.42 -2.63 0.68
C PRO A 189 26.05 -1.14 0.79
N GLU A 190 25.36 -0.78 1.86
CA GLU A 190 24.87 0.58 2.17
C GLU A 190 25.58 1.07 3.44
N LEU A 191 26.91 1.13 3.39
CA LEU A 191 27.71 1.60 4.51
C LEU A 191 27.59 3.12 4.62
N TRP A 192 27.41 3.61 5.85
CA TRP A 192 27.32 5.05 6.17
C TRP A 192 26.22 5.78 5.40
N ASP A 193 25.09 5.08 5.13
CA ASP A 193 23.94 5.62 4.39
C ASP A 193 24.29 6.17 3.00
N LEU A 194 25.31 5.58 2.38
CA LEU A 194 25.68 5.87 1.00
C LEU A 194 24.94 4.93 0.06
N TYR A 195 24.14 5.51 -0.81
CA TYR A 195 23.31 4.78 -1.75
C TYR A 195 23.89 4.84 -3.16
N ASN A 196 24.05 3.68 -3.80
CA ASN A 196 24.57 3.58 -5.16
C ASN A 196 23.46 3.16 -6.11
N GLY A 197 22.93 4.10 -6.89
CA GLY A 197 21.88 3.92 -7.88
C GLY A 197 22.36 3.47 -9.26
N ALA A 198 23.64 3.18 -9.48
CA ALA A 198 24.10 2.75 -10.79
C ALA A 198 23.43 1.44 -11.20
N THR A 199 22.84 1.39 -12.40
CA THR A 199 22.15 0.23 -12.97
C THR A 199 22.71 -0.10 -14.35
N LEU A 200 22.59 -1.36 -14.75
CA LEU A 200 22.82 -1.80 -16.11
C LEU A 200 21.55 -1.56 -16.97
N PRO A 201 21.66 -1.58 -18.31
CA PRO A 201 20.50 -1.48 -19.17
C PRO A 201 19.46 -2.55 -18.83
N GLY A 202 18.19 -2.13 -18.64
CA GLY A 202 17.07 -2.99 -18.25
C GLY A 202 16.92 -3.22 -16.75
N GLU A 203 17.93 -2.93 -15.93
CA GLU A 203 17.79 -2.97 -14.46
C GLU A 203 17.02 -1.73 -13.95
N ASN A 204 16.39 -1.90 -12.78
CA ASN A 204 15.78 -0.80 -12.03
C ASN A 204 16.02 -0.99 -10.54
N VAL A 205 15.72 0.04 -9.75
CA VAL A 205 15.90 -0.01 -8.30
C VAL A 205 14.56 0.15 -7.59
N ARG A 206 14.22 -0.79 -6.71
CA ARG A 206 13.15 -0.61 -5.73
C ARG A 206 13.75 0.11 -4.53
N VAL A 207 13.13 1.20 -4.10
CA VAL A 207 13.64 2.00 -2.99
C VAL A 207 12.64 1.99 -1.85
N PHE A 208 13.14 1.74 -0.64
CA PHE A 208 12.31 1.61 0.56
C PHE A 208 12.68 2.68 1.60
N PRO A 209 12.15 3.92 1.47
CA PRO A 209 12.54 5.03 2.34
C PRO A 209 12.19 4.84 3.80
N ILE A 210 11.17 4.03 4.10
CA ILE A 210 10.73 3.72 5.46
C ILE A 210 11.17 2.31 5.93
N SER A 211 12.23 1.77 5.33
CA SER A 211 12.73 0.41 5.62
C SER A 211 13.02 0.17 7.10
N ASN A 212 13.49 1.18 7.82
CA ASN A 212 13.86 1.10 9.23
C ASN A 212 12.73 1.44 10.21
N TRP A 213 11.53 1.80 9.71
CA TRP A 213 10.38 2.14 10.53
C TRP A 213 9.66 0.89 11.05
N THR A 214 9.14 0.96 12.27
CA THR A 214 8.22 -0.02 12.82
C THR A 214 6.76 0.32 12.47
N GLU A 215 5.84 -0.62 12.68
CA GLU A 215 4.40 -0.35 12.54
C GLU A 215 3.95 0.79 13.47
N ALA A 216 4.48 0.83 14.69
CA ALA A 216 4.20 1.89 15.65
C ALA A 216 4.69 3.26 15.16
N ASP A 217 5.93 3.35 14.63
CA ASP A 217 6.47 4.59 14.07
C ASP A 217 5.59 5.15 12.94
N VAL A 218 5.09 4.26 12.07
CA VAL A 218 4.18 4.64 10.98
C VAL A 218 2.90 5.27 11.54
N TRP A 219 2.26 4.65 12.53
CA TRP A 219 1.03 5.16 13.13
C TRP A 219 1.23 6.45 13.92
N GLU A 220 2.31 6.53 14.72
CA GLU A 220 2.67 7.75 15.45
C GLU A 220 2.94 8.91 14.48
N TYR A 221 3.64 8.66 13.38
CA TYR A 221 3.90 9.66 12.37
C TYR A 221 2.64 10.11 11.64
N ILE A 222 1.73 9.19 11.31
CA ILE A 222 0.42 9.50 10.74
C ILE A 222 -0.35 10.45 11.65
N GLY A 223 -0.37 10.15 12.96
CA GLY A 223 -1.02 11.00 13.95
C GLY A 223 -0.38 12.39 14.06
N ALA A 224 0.95 12.42 14.22
CA ALA A 224 1.69 13.66 14.40
C ALA A 224 1.65 14.60 13.17
N ARG A 225 1.55 14.03 11.96
CA ARG A 225 1.50 14.78 10.70
C ARG A 225 0.09 14.97 10.15
N GLY A 226 -0.93 14.37 10.77
CA GLY A 226 -2.31 14.43 10.31
C GLY A 226 -2.51 13.83 8.92
N ILE A 227 -1.81 12.72 8.63
CA ILE A 227 -1.90 12.04 7.34
C ILE A 227 -3.27 11.37 7.23
N ALA A 228 -4.00 11.68 6.16
CA ALA A 228 -5.28 11.03 5.88
C ALA A 228 -5.08 9.57 5.47
N LEU A 229 -6.00 8.71 5.88
CA LEU A 229 -6.04 7.29 5.54
C LEU A 229 -7.44 6.89 5.05
N PRO A 230 -7.58 5.78 4.30
CA PRO A 230 -8.87 5.17 4.03
C PRO A 230 -9.61 4.84 5.32
N SER A 231 -10.94 5.02 5.32
CA SER A 231 -11.79 4.83 6.51
C SER A 231 -11.71 3.42 7.10
N ILE A 232 -11.41 2.42 6.27
CA ILE A 232 -11.35 1.00 6.67
C ILE A 232 -10.21 0.68 7.66
N TYR A 233 -9.27 1.60 7.87
CA TYR A 233 -8.24 1.44 8.91
C TYR A 233 -8.79 1.63 10.33
N PHE A 234 -9.98 2.22 10.44
CA PHE A 234 -10.68 2.44 11.70
C PHE A 234 -11.92 1.57 11.79
N THR A 235 -12.44 1.39 13.01
CA THR A 235 -13.60 0.54 13.25
C THR A 235 -14.82 0.95 12.43
N HIS A 236 -15.46 -0.04 11.83
CA HIS A 236 -16.72 0.09 11.09
C HIS A 236 -17.48 -1.24 11.09
N ASP A 237 -18.79 -1.18 10.84
CA ASP A 237 -19.60 -2.37 10.67
C ASP A 237 -19.42 -2.91 9.24
N ARG A 238 -19.14 -4.22 9.11
CA ARG A 238 -18.95 -4.88 7.82
C ARG A 238 -19.54 -6.29 7.84
N GLU A 239 -20.17 -6.69 6.74
CA GLU A 239 -20.52 -8.08 6.50
C GLU A 239 -19.26 -8.89 6.21
N VAL A 240 -19.05 -9.94 6.99
CA VAL A 240 -17.86 -10.80 6.92
C VAL A 240 -18.24 -12.25 7.19
N PHE A 241 -17.37 -13.16 6.79
CA PHE A 241 -17.42 -14.57 7.16
C PHE A 241 -16.05 -15.05 7.66
N GLY A 242 -16.06 -15.99 8.60
CA GLY A 242 -14.84 -16.53 9.19
C GLY A 242 -14.25 -17.64 8.33
N ARG A 243 -12.96 -17.51 7.95
CA ARG A 243 -12.19 -18.56 7.28
C ARG A 243 -10.73 -18.52 7.74
N ASP A 244 -10.19 -19.66 8.13
CA ASP A 244 -8.79 -19.81 8.57
C ASP A 244 -8.36 -18.81 9.66
N GLY A 245 -9.31 -18.48 10.56
CA GLY A 245 -9.08 -17.54 11.66
C GLY A 245 -9.00 -16.06 11.24
N MET A 246 -9.56 -15.71 10.10
CA MET A 246 -9.69 -14.34 9.60
C MET A 246 -11.13 -14.02 9.22
N TRP A 247 -11.49 -12.74 9.29
CA TRP A 247 -12.75 -12.22 8.79
C TRP A 247 -12.57 -11.74 7.34
N LEU A 248 -13.18 -12.43 6.38
CA LEU A 248 -13.13 -12.06 4.96
C LEU A 248 -14.45 -11.41 4.53
N THR A 249 -14.35 -10.46 3.62
CA THR A 249 -15.50 -9.79 3.00
C THR A 249 -15.98 -10.57 1.78
N PRO A 250 -17.28 -10.85 1.61
CA PRO A 250 -17.80 -11.45 0.40
C PRO A 250 -17.70 -10.48 -0.79
N GLY A 251 -17.57 -11.04 -2.00
CA GLY A 251 -17.50 -10.28 -3.23
C GLY A 251 -17.69 -11.16 -4.46
N GLU A 252 -17.51 -10.59 -5.64
CA GLU A 252 -17.60 -11.32 -6.91
C GLU A 252 -16.58 -12.47 -7.02
N TRP A 253 -15.44 -12.35 -6.33
CA TRP A 253 -14.39 -13.38 -6.24
C TRP A 253 -14.76 -14.57 -5.36
N GLY A 254 -15.81 -14.47 -4.56
CA GLY A 254 -16.29 -15.56 -3.69
C GLY A 254 -17.00 -15.07 -2.44
N GLY A 255 -17.58 -16.02 -1.74
CA GLY A 255 -18.35 -15.81 -0.51
C GLY A 255 -18.18 -16.96 0.48
N PRO A 256 -19.04 -17.04 1.51
CA PRO A 256 -19.01 -18.11 2.49
C PRO A 256 -19.22 -19.48 1.83
N ARG A 257 -18.49 -20.49 2.30
CA ARG A 257 -18.64 -21.90 1.91
C ARG A 257 -19.69 -22.60 2.79
N ASP A 258 -20.01 -23.85 2.46
CA ASP A 258 -20.89 -24.67 3.30
C ASP A 258 -20.37 -24.73 4.74
N GLY A 259 -21.21 -24.29 5.70
CA GLY A 259 -20.87 -24.21 7.11
C GLY A 259 -20.27 -22.88 7.59
N GLU A 260 -19.86 -21.98 6.70
CA GLU A 260 -19.48 -20.61 7.04
C GLU A 260 -20.73 -19.72 7.05
N GLN A 261 -20.84 -18.81 8.01
CA GLN A 261 -21.98 -17.90 8.13
C GLN A 261 -21.54 -16.47 7.83
N LEU A 262 -22.40 -15.76 7.12
CA LEU A 262 -22.26 -14.32 6.93
C LEU A 262 -22.83 -13.60 8.15
N GLU A 263 -22.03 -12.71 8.73
CA GLU A 263 -22.43 -11.93 9.89
C GLU A 263 -21.92 -10.48 9.77
N THR A 264 -22.66 -9.54 10.35
CA THR A 264 -22.20 -8.16 10.48
C THR A 264 -21.36 -8.04 11.75
N ARG A 265 -20.10 -7.65 11.61
CA ARG A 265 -19.17 -7.46 12.73
C ARG A 265 -18.58 -6.08 12.72
N ARG A 266 -18.14 -5.66 13.89
CA ARG A 266 -17.38 -4.45 14.10
C ARG A 266 -15.90 -4.76 13.93
N VAL A 267 -15.32 -4.28 12.81
CA VAL A 267 -13.99 -4.65 12.36
C VAL A 267 -13.20 -3.45 11.85
N ARG A 268 -11.87 -3.62 11.73
CA ARG A 268 -10.99 -2.77 10.93
C ARG A 268 -9.99 -3.60 10.15
N TYR A 269 -9.32 -2.99 9.19
CA TYR A 269 -8.22 -3.61 8.46
C TYR A 269 -6.88 -3.07 8.96
N ARG A 270 -5.91 -3.95 9.26
CA ARG A 270 -4.53 -3.55 9.61
C ARG A 270 -3.69 -3.30 8.37
N THR A 271 -3.98 -4.04 7.29
CA THR A 271 -3.35 -3.89 5.98
C THR A 271 -4.42 -3.68 4.93
N VAL A 272 -4.06 -3.04 3.83
CA VAL A 272 -4.92 -2.83 2.67
C VAL A 272 -4.30 -3.54 1.46
N GLY A 273 -5.13 -4.22 0.70
CA GLY A 273 -4.74 -4.96 -0.50
C GLY A 273 -5.98 -5.43 -1.26
N ASP A 274 -5.87 -6.57 -1.91
CA ASP A 274 -6.99 -7.24 -2.59
C ASP A 274 -7.98 -7.79 -1.55
N MET A 275 -9.28 -7.47 -1.72
CA MET A 275 -10.35 -7.88 -0.80
C MET A 275 -10.48 -9.40 -0.69
N SER A 276 -10.12 -10.14 -1.76
CA SER A 276 -10.23 -11.59 -1.79
C SER A 276 -9.29 -12.30 -0.80
N CYS A 277 -8.21 -11.65 -0.39
CA CYS A 277 -7.17 -12.23 0.47
C CYS A 277 -6.80 -11.38 1.70
N THR A 278 -7.45 -10.23 1.89
CA THR A 278 -7.19 -9.34 3.03
C THR A 278 -8.23 -9.57 4.12
N GLY A 279 -7.78 -10.05 5.27
CA GLY A 279 -8.63 -10.28 6.44
C GLY A 279 -8.77 -9.03 7.32
N ALA A 280 -10.00 -8.83 7.83
CA ALA A 280 -10.28 -7.87 8.89
C ALA A 280 -9.99 -8.47 10.27
N VAL A 281 -9.86 -7.62 11.27
CA VAL A 281 -9.75 -7.97 12.69
C VAL A 281 -10.89 -7.32 13.46
N ASP A 282 -11.40 -8.02 14.48
CA ASP A 282 -12.37 -7.41 15.42
C ASP A 282 -11.69 -6.24 16.12
N SER A 283 -12.33 -5.08 16.10
CA SER A 283 -11.76 -3.86 16.68
C SER A 283 -12.81 -2.80 16.93
N ASP A 284 -12.67 -2.10 18.04
CA ASP A 284 -13.42 -0.89 18.37
C ASP A 284 -12.60 0.38 18.16
N ALA A 285 -11.34 0.27 17.70
CA ALA A 285 -10.44 1.41 17.54
C ALA A 285 -10.93 2.37 16.45
N SER A 286 -11.33 3.56 16.87
CA SER A 286 -11.86 4.64 16.03
C SER A 286 -10.87 5.80 15.84
N THR A 287 -9.79 5.79 16.63
CA THR A 287 -8.74 6.82 16.65
C THR A 287 -7.36 6.19 16.52
N ILE A 288 -6.38 7.00 16.14
CA ILE A 288 -4.98 6.57 16.03
C ILE A 288 -4.44 6.09 17.38
N ASP A 289 -4.77 6.78 18.47
CA ASP A 289 -4.31 6.40 19.83
C ASP A 289 -4.85 5.02 20.22
N GLU A 290 -6.12 4.73 19.91
CA GLU A 290 -6.71 3.41 20.17
C GLU A 290 -6.05 2.32 19.29
N VAL A 291 -5.73 2.62 18.04
CA VAL A 291 -4.98 1.70 17.17
C VAL A 291 -3.59 1.42 17.72
N LEU A 292 -2.88 2.44 18.22
CA LEU A 292 -1.56 2.26 18.84
C LEU A 292 -1.63 1.38 20.10
N VAL A 293 -2.67 1.51 20.92
CA VAL A 293 -2.91 0.63 22.06
C VAL A 293 -3.13 -0.82 21.62
N GLU A 294 -3.90 -1.06 20.57
CA GLU A 294 -4.08 -2.40 19.99
C GLU A 294 -2.77 -3.00 19.49
N ILE A 295 -1.95 -2.21 18.76
CA ILE A 295 -0.65 -2.65 18.24
C ILE A 295 0.28 -3.04 19.39
N ALA A 296 0.37 -2.22 20.42
CA ALA A 296 1.21 -2.48 21.60
C ALA A 296 0.84 -3.78 22.33
N ASN A 297 -0.43 -4.17 22.28
CA ASN A 297 -0.94 -5.39 22.90
C ASN A 297 -0.93 -6.61 21.95
N SER A 298 -0.64 -6.41 20.66
CA SER A 298 -0.65 -7.48 19.67
C SER A 298 0.65 -8.29 19.74
N THR A 299 0.54 -9.62 19.78
CA THR A 299 1.67 -10.55 19.65
C THR A 299 1.92 -11.02 18.21
N LEU A 300 1.00 -10.68 17.30
CA LEU A 300 1.07 -11.08 15.89
C LEU A 300 1.61 -9.94 15.04
N THR A 301 2.51 -10.27 14.11
CA THR A 301 2.95 -9.33 13.09
C THR A 301 1.77 -8.89 12.23
N GLU A 302 1.88 -7.71 11.62
CA GLU A 302 0.84 -7.12 10.80
C GLU A 302 0.33 -8.08 9.70
N ARG A 303 1.24 -8.63 8.90
CA ARG A 303 0.88 -9.54 7.80
C ARG A 303 0.47 -10.94 8.27
N GLY A 304 1.09 -11.45 9.30
CA GLY A 304 0.74 -12.76 9.87
C GLY A 304 -0.69 -12.86 10.39
N ALA A 305 -1.29 -11.72 10.76
CA ALA A 305 -2.66 -11.67 11.23
C ALA A 305 -3.70 -11.50 10.09
N THR A 306 -3.32 -10.88 8.95
CA THR A 306 -4.29 -10.32 8.00
C THR A 306 -4.14 -10.78 6.55
N ARG A 307 -3.13 -11.58 6.20
CA ARG A 307 -2.90 -12.05 4.83
C ARG A 307 -3.06 -13.55 4.70
N ALA A 308 -4.11 -13.97 3.99
CA ALA A 308 -4.39 -15.40 3.74
C ALA A 308 -3.33 -16.05 2.85
N ASP A 309 -2.84 -15.32 1.87
CA ASP A 309 -1.88 -15.78 0.88
C ASP A 309 -0.45 -15.94 1.41
N ASP A 310 -0.08 -15.23 2.48
CA ASP A 310 1.25 -15.34 3.12
C ASP A 310 1.34 -16.54 4.10
N ARG A 311 0.20 -17.13 4.48
CA ARG A 311 0.15 -18.29 5.39
C ARG A 311 0.50 -19.63 4.73
N LEU A 312 0.48 -19.70 3.42
CA LEU A 312 0.65 -20.95 2.67
C LEU A 312 2.11 -21.40 2.53
N SER A 313 3.10 -20.52 2.74
CA SER A 313 4.53 -20.86 2.68
C SER A 313 5.38 -19.78 3.36
N GLU A 314 6.37 -20.20 4.19
CA GLU A 314 7.39 -19.29 4.75
C GLU A 314 8.26 -18.62 3.68
N SER A 315 8.31 -19.18 2.47
CA SER A 315 9.10 -18.66 1.34
C SER A 315 8.25 -17.87 0.32
N ALA A 316 6.92 -17.79 0.49
CA ALA A 316 6.02 -17.21 -0.51
C ALA A 316 6.45 -15.79 -0.96
N MET A 317 6.90 -14.95 -0.03
CA MET A 317 7.38 -13.60 -0.36
C MET A 317 8.76 -13.60 -1.04
N GLU A 318 9.68 -14.51 -0.67
CA GLU A 318 10.98 -14.63 -1.36
C GLU A 318 10.81 -15.08 -2.81
N ASP A 319 9.88 -16.00 -3.05
CA ASP A 319 9.58 -16.47 -4.40
C ASP A 319 8.93 -15.38 -5.24
N ARG A 320 7.98 -14.62 -4.69
CA ARG A 320 7.39 -13.45 -5.35
C ARG A 320 8.40 -12.36 -5.70
N LYS A 321 9.41 -12.13 -4.86
CA LYS A 321 10.50 -11.18 -5.15
C LYS A 321 11.35 -11.63 -6.34
N LYS A 322 11.61 -12.93 -6.47
CA LYS A 322 12.33 -13.49 -7.63
C LYS A 322 11.54 -13.28 -8.93
N GLU A 323 10.22 -13.26 -8.84
CA GLU A 323 9.30 -13.00 -9.95
C GLU A 323 9.10 -11.50 -10.24
N GLY A 324 9.67 -10.61 -9.43
CA GLY A 324 9.58 -9.16 -9.62
C GLY A 324 8.55 -8.44 -8.76
N TYR A 325 7.91 -9.13 -7.81
CA TYR A 325 7.01 -8.50 -6.84
C TYR A 325 7.77 -7.71 -5.77
N PHE A 326 7.07 -6.85 -5.02
CA PHE A 326 7.56 -6.06 -3.89
C PHE A 326 7.84 -6.89 -2.67
#